data_1252006172ef5077cf42349f19746c94
#
_entry.id   1252006172ef5077cf42349f19746c94
#
_cell.length_a   1.000
_cell.length_b   1.000
_cell.length_c   1.000
_cell.angle_alpha   90.00
_cell.angle_beta   90.00
_cell.angle_gamma   90.00
#
_symmetry.space_group_name_H-M   'P 1'
#
loop_
_entity.id
_entity.type
_entity.pdbx_description
1 polymer ?
#
loop_
_entity_poly.entity_id
_entity_poly.type
_entity_poly.pdbx_seq_one_letter_code
_entity_poly.pdbx_strand_id
1 'polypeptide(L)'
;MAAAGISAQEKVVPLSYGNMDSWTIRKVHESAIIGGNTKTLYEIGPNRTVEGNKPYTNGGGSPWGTSNVMAKVMGVVKTNNSVYRDKRGSGWCAKLATHIESVKVMGLMNINVLAAGSIFLGDMKEPITGTKDGPKAMNNGIPFTGRPKAVRFDYSVKAAGSPNRIKQTGFSKKQTVPGRDYAIAVLYLQKRTEDKAGNITAKRVGTMVVKFGKSTGGWVNNATYKIMYGDIRNTPGYDASTMGLRHTDYARNSKGKSVPVKEIGWADADTTPTHLMLQFSSSHGGAYIGSVGNTLWVDNVEMVY
;
A
#
# COMPACT_ATOMS: atom_id res chain seq x y z
N MET A 1 13.42 48.41 17.13
CA MET A 1 13.42 47.73 15.85
C MET A 1 12.86 46.31 16.09
N ALA A 2 11.63 46.04 15.67
CA ALA A 2 11.02 44.74 15.81
C ALA A 2 11.51 43.88 14.63
N ALA A 3 12.24 42.81 14.92
CA ALA A 3 12.60 41.81 13.92
C ALA A 3 11.32 41.10 13.48
N ALA A 4 10.86 41.37 12.26
CA ALA A 4 9.83 40.59 11.61
C ALA A 4 10.38 39.17 11.40
N GLY A 5 9.92 38.23 12.19
CA GLY A 5 10.17 36.82 11.99
C GLY A 5 9.59 36.41 10.66
N ILE A 6 10.43 36.13 9.68
CA ILE A 6 10.03 35.50 8.42
C ILE A 6 9.61 34.08 8.79
N SER A 7 8.31 33.85 8.96
CA SER A 7 7.73 32.53 8.96
C SER A 7 8.04 31.91 7.60
N ALA A 8 8.91 30.93 7.53
CA ALA A 8 9.17 30.21 6.30
C ALA A 8 7.83 29.63 5.80
N GLN A 9 7.38 30.13 4.65
CA GLN A 9 6.13 29.67 4.04
C GLN A 9 6.23 28.15 3.80
N GLU A 10 5.26 27.40 4.30
CA GLU A 10 5.19 25.96 4.16
C GLU A 10 5.13 25.60 2.67
N LYS A 11 6.10 24.83 2.20
CA LYS A 11 6.17 24.38 0.81
C LYS A 11 5.46 23.04 0.69
N VAL A 12 4.35 23.02 -0.05
CA VAL A 12 3.59 21.80 -0.35
C VAL A 12 3.94 21.33 -1.76
N VAL A 13 4.29 20.04 -1.89
CA VAL A 13 4.70 19.42 -3.16
C VAL A 13 3.85 18.18 -3.40
N PRO A 14 2.96 18.20 -4.42
CA PRO A 14 2.16 17.04 -4.80
C PRO A 14 3.06 15.87 -5.19
N LEU A 15 2.69 14.66 -4.77
CA LEU A 15 3.28 13.44 -5.33
C LEU A 15 2.78 13.23 -6.75
N SER A 16 3.64 12.71 -7.62
CA SER A 16 3.24 12.34 -8.98
C SER A 16 2.05 11.39 -8.92
N TYR A 17 0.97 11.68 -9.66
CA TYR A 17 -0.32 11.00 -9.60
C TYR A 17 -0.99 10.95 -8.21
N GLY A 18 -0.56 11.79 -7.28
CA GLY A 18 -1.12 11.85 -5.93
C GLY A 18 -2.55 12.41 -5.86
N ASN A 19 -3.00 13.11 -6.90
CA ASN A 19 -4.38 13.57 -7.06
C ASN A 19 -5.37 12.49 -7.50
N MET A 20 -4.92 11.26 -7.70
CA MET A 20 -5.72 10.06 -8.02
C MET A 20 -6.69 10.23 -9.22
N ASP A 21 -6.47 11.18 -10.13
CA ASP A 21 -7.34 11.45 -11.27
C ASP A 21 -7.01 10.62 -12.52
N SER A 22 -5.82 10.03 -12.58
CA SER A 22 -5.34 9.29 -13.74
C SER A 22 -5.19 7.80 -13.45
N TRP A 23 -5.79 6.97 -14.33
CA TRP A 23 -5.87 5.53 -14.12
C TRP A 23 -5.60 4.73 -15.38
N THR A 24 -4.69 3.76 -15.29
CA THR A 24 -4.61 2.68 -16.27
C THR A 24 -5.67 1.63 -15.94
N ILE A 25 -6.52 1.33 -16.91
CA ILE A 25 -7.58 0.32 -16.82
C ILE A 25 -7.05 -0.97 -17.46
N ARG A 26 -7.02 -2.05 -16.69
CA ARG A 26 -6.56 -3.36 -17.16
C ARG A 26 -7.74 -4.30 -17.31
N LYS A 27 -7.88 -4.93 -18.47
CA LYS A 27 -8.87 -5.99 -18.69
C LYS A 27 -8.14 -7.34 -18.76
N VAL A 28 -8.34 -8.16 -17.74
CA VAL A 28 -7.70 -9.47 -17.58
C VAL A 28 -8.75 -10.57 -17.75
N HIS A 29 -8.44 -11.56 -18.59
CA HIS A 29 -9.33 -12.70 -18.85
C HIS A 29 -9.01 -13.83 -17.87
N GLU A 30 -9.93 -14.11 -16.95
CA GLU A 30 -9.83 -15.25 -16.03
C GLU A 30 -10.03 -16.56 -16.80
N SER A 31 -9.41 -17.65 -16.31
CA SER A 31 -9.49 -18.95 -16.97
C SER A 31 -10.92 -19.48 -17.05
N ALA A 32 -11.28 -20.15 -18.15
CA ALA A 32 -12.61 -20.71 -18.38
C ALA A 32 -13.06 -21.66 -17.28
N ILE A 33 -12.13 -22.42 -16.68
CA ILE A 33 -12.38 -23.36 -15.57
C ILE A 33 -12.94 -22.68 -14.29
N ILE A 34 -12.82 -21.35 -14.18
CA ILE A 34 -13.37 -20.55 -13.08
C ILE A 34 -14.42 -19.53 -13.57
N GLY A 35 -14.96 -19.74 -14.78
CA GLY A 35 -16.04 -18.94 -15.35
C GLY A 35 -15.66 -18.06 -16.55
N GLY A 36 -14.37 -17.93 -16.90
CA GLY A 36 -13.91 -17.24 -18.10
C GLY A 36 -14.22 -15.74 -18.15
N ASN A 37 -14.46 -15.10 -17.01
CA ASN A 37 -14.87 -13.70 -16.97
C ASN A 37 -13.71 -12.75 -17.26
N THR A 38 -13.99 -11.67 -17.99
CA THR A 38 -13.07 -10.54 -18.09
C THR A 38 -13.25 -9.62 -16.87
N LYS A 39 -12.17 -9.42 -16.11
CA LYS A 39 -12.13 -8.55 -14.94
C LYS A 39 -11.41 -7.25 -15.25
N THR A 40 -11.93 -6.16 -14.69
CA THR A 40 -11.32 -4.84 -14.80
C THR A 40 -10.54 -4.53 -13.53
N LEU A 41 -9.22 -4.35 -13.65
CA LEU A 41 -8.33 -3.91 -12.60
C LEU A 41 -7.95 -2.45 -12.85
N TYR A 42 -7.70 -1.72 -11.78
CA TYR A 42 -7.36 -0.29 -11.80
C TYR A 42 -5.98 -0.08 -11.24
N GLU A 43 -5.13 0.65 -11.99
CA GLU A 43 -3.78 1.02 -11.55
C GLU A 43 -3.64 2.54 -11.62
N ILE A 44 -3.05 3.16 -10.60
CA ILE A 44 -2.78 4.60 -10.60
C ILE A 44 -1.66 4.88 -11.61
N GLY A 45 -1.94 5.69 -12.63
CA GLY A 45 -0.98 5.96 -13.68
C GLY A 45 -1.62 6.59 -14.92
N PRO A 46 -0.92 6.60 -16.06
CA PRO A 46 -1.42 7.23 -17.28
C PRO A 46 -2.79 6.71 -17.70
N ASN A 47 -3.66 7.60 -18.16
CA ASN A 47 -4.98 7.26 -18.66
C ASN A 47 -4.88 6.42 -19.94
N ARG A 48 -4.98 5.11 -19.79
CA ARG A 48 -4.95 4.13 -20.89
C ARG A 48 -5.69 2.85 -20.51
N THR A 49 -6.05 2.06 -21.53
CA THR A 49 -6.56 0.70 -21.35
C THR A 49 -5.51 -0.30 -21.82
N VAL A 50 -5.30 -1.36 -21.03
CA VAL A 50 -4.43 -2.49 -21.33
C VAL A 50 -5.26 -3.75 -21.29
N GLU A 51 -5.24 -4.55 -22.36
CA GLU A 51 -6.01 -5.77 -22.48
C GLU A 51 -5.10 -7.01 -22.53
N GLY A 52 -5.61 -8.11 -21.98
CA GLY A 52 -4.95 -9.40 -21.98
C GLY A 52 -4.20 -9.75 -20.72
N ASN A 53 -3.61 -10.94 -20.70
CA ASN A 53 -3.02 -11.58 -19.52
C ASN A 53 -1.48 -11.45 -19.48
N LYS A 54 -0.93 -10.42 -20.09
CA LYS A 54 0.50 -10.10 -19.93
C LYS A 54 0.73 -9.57 -18.51
N PRO A 55 1.82 -9.98 -17.84
CA PRO A 55 2.21 -9.39 -16.58
C PRO A 55 2.28 -7.88 -16.65
N TYR A 56 1.67 -7.21 -15.69
CA TYR A 56 1.69 -5.77 -15.61
C TYR A 56 2.85 -5.31 -14.72
N THR A 57 3.47 -4.23 -15.11
CA THR A 57 4.39 -3.46 -14.27
C THR A 57 4.01 -1.98 -14.40
N ASN A 58 4.32 -1.18 -13.40
CA ASN A 58 4.10 0.28 -13.45
C ASN A 58 4.94 0.99 -14.53
N GLY A 59 5.61 0.24 -15.38
CA GLY A 59 6.51 0.74 -16.41
C GLY A 59 5.84 1.77 -17.30
N GLY A 60 6.01 3.03 -17.00
CA GLY A 60 5.36 4.13 -17.71
C GLY A 60 5.14 5.38 -16.88
N GLY A 61 5.82 5.52 -15.77
CA GLY A 61 5.94 6.79 -15.08
C GLY A 61 5.13 7.01 -13.82
N SER A 62 4.28 6.05 -13.43
CA SER A 62 3.63 6.13 -12.12
C SER A 62 4.52 5.53 -11.02
N PRO A 63 4.72 6.23 -9.89
CA PRO A 63 5.42 5.67 -8.74
C PRO A 63 4.53 4.76 -7.88
N TRP A 64 3.24 4.63 -8.21
CA TRP A 64 2.26 3.92 -7.42
C TRP A 64 2.06 2.49 -7.88
N GLY A 65 2.12 1.54 -6.93
CA GLY A 65 1.62 0.18 -7.07
C GLY A 65 0.29 0.01 -6.35
N THR A 66 -0.45 -1.02 -6.74
CA THR A 66 -1.72 -1.39 -6.10
C THR A 66 -1.70 -2.86 -5.69
N SER A 67 -2.62 -3.26 -4.80
CA SER A 67 -2.86 -4.67 -4.47
C SER A 67 -3.71 -5.39 -5.53
N ASN A 68 -4.13 -4.70 -6.60
CA ASN A 68 -4.75 -5.35 -7.73
C ASN A 68 -3.71 -6.18 -8.48
N VAL A 69 -4.02 -7.45 -8.72
CA VAL A 69 -3.02 -8.36 -9.26
C VAL A 69 -3.67 -9.50 -10.05
N MET A 70 -2.97 -9.90 -11.10
CA MET A 70 -3.21 -11.16 -11.79
C MET A 70 -2.38 -12.26 -11.11
N ALA A 71 -3.04 -13.32 -10.68
CA ALA A 71 -2.41 -14.53 -10.21
C ALA A 71 -2.52 -15.64 -11.25
N LYS A 72 -1.50 -16.49 -11.33
CA LYS A 72 -1.51 -17.71 -12.16
C LYS A 72 -1.06 -18.89 -11.31
N VAL A 73 -2.03 -19.61 -10.76
CA VAL A 73 -1.79 -20.75 -9.86
C VAL A 73 -2.16 -22.03 -10.58
N MET A 74 -1.23 -22.98 -10.71
CA MET A 74 -1.43 -24.24 -11.45
C MET A 74 -2.02 -24.05 -12.85
N GLY A 75 -1.61 -23.00 -13.56
CA GLY A 75 -2.11 -22.67 -14.89
C GLY A 75 -3.43 -21.87 -14.91
N VAL A 76 -4.13 -21.76 -13.79
CA VAL A 76 -5.40 -21.02 -13.66
C VAL A 76 -5.11 -19.54 -13.43
N VAL A 77 -5.59 -18.68 -14.33
CA VAL A 77 -5.53 -17.22 -14.18
C VAL A 77 -6.70 -16.75 -13.36
N LYS A 78 -6.41 -16.05 -12.27
CA LYS A 78 -7.37 -15.40 -11.38
C LYS A 78 -6.90 -13.98 -11.06
N THR A 79 -7.83 -13.07 -10.85
CA THR A 79 -7.53 -11.69 -10.44
C THR A 79 -7.90 -11.44 -8.99
N ASN A 80 -7.17 -10.51 -8.35
CA ASN A 80 -7.62 -9.80 -7.15
C ASN A 80 -7.87 -8.35 -7.51
N ASN A 81 -9.03 -7.82 -7.16
CA ASN A 81 -9.41 -6.44 -7.40
C ASN A 81 -9.95 -5.81 -6.12
N SER A 82 -9.08 -5.21 -5.34
CA SER A 82 -9.37 -4.60 -4.04
C SER A 82 -9.13 -3.08 -4.02
N VAL A 83 -8.62 -2.53 -5.13
CA VAL A 83 -8.42 -1.10 -5.36
C VAL A 83 -9.26 -0.67 -6.56
N TYR A 84 -10.03 0.38 -6.39
CA TYR A 84 -10.93 0.90 -7.42
C TYR A 84 -10.71 2.41 -7.55
N ARG A 85 -10.95 2.94 -8.75
CA ARG A 85 -11.23 4.36 -8.90
C ARG A 85 -12.67 4.62 -8.49
N ASP A 86 -12.90 5.60 -7.65
CA ASP A 86 -14.24 6.00 -7.23
C ASP A 86 -14.45 7.50 -7.49
N LYS A 87 -15.68 7.93 -7.69
CA LYS A 87 -15.98 9.33 -8.01
C LYS A 87 -15.78 10.22 -6.79
N ARG A 88 -15.11 11.38 -7.01
CA ARG A 88 -15.02 12.46 -6.05
C ARG A 88 -15.17 13.80 -6.78
N GLY A 89 -16.30 14.47 -6.60
CA GLY A 89 -16.60 15.69 -7.35
C GLY A 89 -16.55 15.45 -8.86
N SER A 90 -15.78 16.27 -9.57
CA SER A 90 -15.54 16.13 -11.01
C SER A 90 -14.44 15.10 -11.35
N GLY A 91 -13.59 14.74 -10.37
CA GLY A 91 -12.44 13.85 -10.52
C GLY A 91 -12.69 12.44 -9.98
N TRP A 92 -11.59 11.81 -9.59
CA TRP A 92 -11.53 10.47 -9.05
C TRP A 92 -10.72 10.43 -7.75
N CYS A 93 -10.89 9.38 -6.97
CA CYS A 93 -10.07 9.04 -5.82
C CYS A 93 -9.75 7.54 -5.82
N ALA A 94 -8.78 7.12 -5.03
CA ALA A 94 -8.50 5.73 -4.80
C ALA A 94 -9.39 5.17 -3.69
N LYS A 95 -10.19 4.13 -3.99
CA LYS A 95 -11.00 3.39 -3.03
C LYS A 95 -10.35 2.05 -2.75
N LEU A 96 -9.97 1.83 -1.51
CA LEU A 96 -9.33 0.63 -1.00
C LEU A 96 -10.34 -0.15 -0.17
N ALA A 97 -10.65 -1.40 -0.53
CA ALA A 97 -11.67 -2.19 0.14
C ALA A 97 -11.14 -3.53 0.63
N THR A 98 -11.56 -3.94 1.84
CA THR A 98 -11.29 -5.27 2.36
C THR A 98 -12.49 -6.17 2.11
N HIS A 99 -12.28 -7.28 1.40
CA HIS A 99 -13.33 -8.24 1.03
C HIS A 99 -12.78 -9.66 0.94
N ILE A 100 -13.67 -10.63 0.71
CA ILE A 100 -13.30 -12.01 0.39
C ILE A 100 -13.33 -12.19 -1.13
N GLU A 101 -12.19 -12.51 -1.71
CA GLU A 101 -12.11 -13.06 -3.06
C GLU A 101 -12.38 -14.54 -3.01
N SER A 102 -13.43 -14.96 -3.73
CA SER A 102 -13.87 -16.35 -3.79
C SER A 102 -13.78 -16.88 -5.20
N VAL A 103 -13.35 -18.10 -5.36
CA VAL A 103 -13.37 -18.80 -6.63
C VAL A 103 -13.85 -20.24 -6.43
N LYS A 104 -14.74 -20.70 -7.30
CA LYS A 104 -15.11 -22.11 -7.42
C LYS A 104 -14.35 -22.70 -8.59
N VAL A 105 -13.54 -23.72 -8.33
CA VAL A 105 -12.83 -24.46 -9.37
C VAL A 105 -13.65 -25.69 -9.71
N MET A 106 -14.07 -25.83 -10.97
CA MET A 106 -14.90 -26.93 -11.50
C MET A 106 -16.18 -27.21 -10.67
N GLY A 107 -16.72 -26.20 -9.98
CA GLY A 107 -17.89 -26.37 -9.10
C GLY A 107 -17.67 -27.17 -7.81
N LEU A 108 -16.46 -27.70 -7.60
CA LEU A 108 -16.16 -28.65 -6.51
C LEU A 108 -15.32 -28.02 -5.38
N MET A 109 -14.38 -27.16 -5.70
CA MET A 109 -13.47 -26.57 -4.70
C MET A 109 -13.71 -25.07 -4.53
N ASN A 110 -13.96 -24.64 -3.31
CA ASN A 110 -14.04 -23.23 -2.95
C ASN A 110 -12.70 -22.76 -2.42
N ILE A 111 -12.13 -21.74 -3.06
CA ILE A 111 -10.93 -21.04 -2.59
C ILE A 111 -11.37 -19.65 -2.16
N ASN A 112 -11.13 -19.32 -0.90
CA ASN A 112 -11.50 -18.04 -0.32
C ASN A 112 -10.24 -17.33 0.22
N VAL A 113 -10.00 -16.10 -0.22
CA VAL A 113 -8.85 -15.30 0.22
C VAL A 113 -9.35 -13.96 0.70
N LEU A 114 -8.98 -13.56 1.90
CA LEU A 114 -9.21 -12.19 2.33
C LEU A 114 -8.20 -11.29 1.63
N ALA A 115 -8.72 -10.30 0.91
CA ALA A 115 -7.95 -9.29 0.22
C ALA A 115 -8.23 -7.91 0.83
N ALA A 116 -7.18 -7.20 1.21
CA ALA A 116 -7.24 -5.81 1.62
C ALA A 116 -6.73 -4.92 0.48
N GLY A 117 -7.49 -3.87 0.15
CA GLY A 117 -7.06 -2.88 -0.82
C GLY A 117 -5.89 -2.06 -0.28
N SER A 118 -4.83 -1.97 -1.07
CA SER A 118 -3.65 -1.17 -0.73
C SER A 118 -3.10 -0.47 -1.96
N ILE A 119 -2.65 0.78 -1.77
CA ILE A 119 -1.82 1.52 -2.71
C ILE A 119 -0.51 1.88 -2.03
N PHE A 120 0.60 1.85 -2.76
CA PHE A 120 1.91 2.10 -2.18
C PHE A 120 2.89 2.68 -3.21
N LEU A 121 3.89 3.39 -2.76
CA LEU A 121 4.99 3.81 -3.62
C LEU A 121 5.91 2.62 -3.89
N GLY A 122 5.99 2.24 -5.16
CA GLY A 122 6.68 1.06 -5.63
C GLY A 122 5.95 0.36 -6.75
N ASP A 123 6.18 -0.92 -6.93
CA ASP A 123 5.49 -1.74 -7.94
C ASP A 123 5.26 -3.18 -7.47
N MET A 124 4.38 -3.89 -8.18
CA MET A 124 4.03 -5.28 -7.94
C MET A 124 4.50 -6.14 -9.12
N LYS A 125 5.17 -7.25 -8.85
CA LYS A 125 5.54 -8.21 -9.88
C LYS A 125 4.41 -9.22 -10.11
N GLU A 126 4.04 -9.40 -11.37
CA GLU A 126 3.06 -10.40 -11.81
C GLU A 126 3.69 -11.49 -12.68
N PRO A 127 3.01 -12.64 -12.83
CA PRO A 127 1.85 -13.07 -12.05
C PRO A 127 2.25 -13.54 -10.64
N ILE A 128 1.30 -13.47 -9.70
CA ILE A 128 1.44 -14.11 -8.39
C ILE A 128 1.20 -15.61 -8.59
N THR A 129 2.10 -16.45 -8.10
CA THR A 129 2.04 -17.92 -8.30
C THR A 129 1.49 -18.67 -7.09
N GLY A 130 1.35 -17.99 -5.95
CA GLY A 130 0.77 -18.55 -4.73
C GLY A 130 0.59 -17.51 -3.63
N THR A 131 -0.18 -17.85 -2.60
CA THR A 131 -0.46 -16.93 -1.49
C THR A 131 0.80 -16.52 -0.70
N LYS A 132 1.85 -17.36 -0.69
CA LYS A 132 3.13 -17.04 -0.04
C LYS A 132 3.99 -16.06 -0.84
N ASP A 133 3.66 -15.85 -2.11
CA ASP A 133 4.48 -15.03 -3.02
C ASP A 133 4.03 -13.57 -3.04
N GLY A 134 2.82 -13.26 -2.56
CA GLY A 134 2.28 -11.91 -2.54
C GLY A 134 3.23 -10.86 -1.94
N PRO A 135 3.71 -11.03 -0.70
CA PRO A 135 4.66 -10.08 -0.11
C PRO A 135 5.99 -9.96 -0.87
N LYS A 136 6.49 -11.07 -1.45
CA LYS A 136 7.74 -11.09 -2.23
C LYS A 136 7.60 -10.46 -3.61
N ALA A 137 6.38 -10.35 -4.11
CA ALA A 137 6.10 -9.71 -5.40
C ALA A 137 6.16 -8.19 -5.30
N MET A 138 6.01 -7.63 -4.10
CA MET A 138 6.09 -6.19 -3.87
C MET A 138 7.55 -5.70 -3.98
N ASN A 139 7.71 -4.58 -4.66
CA ASN A 139 8.93 -3.79 -4.65
C ASN A 139 8.62 -2.49 -3.90
N ASN A 140 8.78 -2.52 -2.59
CA ASN A 140 8.39 -1.42 -1.71
C ASN A 140 9.41 -0.28 -1.70
N GLY A 141 8.91 0.92 -1.89
CA GLY A 141 9.66 2.16 -1.80
C GLY A 141 10.29 2.58 -3.12
N ILE A 142 10.45 3.87 -3.25
CA ILE A 142 11.06 4.56 -4.39
C ILE A 142 12.31 5.31 -3.95
N PRO A 143 13.29 5.58 -4.84
CA PRO A 143 14.41 6.47 -4.56
C PRO A 143 13.90 7.84 -4.10
N PHE A 144 14.44 8.34 -3.01
CA PHE A 144 14.01 9.62 -2.42
C PHE A 144 15.04 10.15 -1.43
N THR A 145 15.42 11.42 -1.59
CA THR A 145 16.40 12.10 -0.72
C THR A 145 15.81 13.31 0.01
N GLY A 146 14.52 13.60 -0.21
CA GLY A 146 13.81 14.70 0.43
C GLY A 146 13.63 14.50 1.93
N ARG A 147 13.43 15.59 2.65
CA ARG A 147 13.18 15.59 4.10
C ARG A 147 11.91 16.40 4.43
N PRO A 148 10.71 15.92 4.01
CA PRO A 148 9.46 16.59 4.33
C PRO A 148 9.15 16.55 5.82
N LYS A 149 8.52 17.61 6.34
CA LYS A 149 8.05 17.67 7.74
C LYS A 149 6.81 16.82 7.97
N ALA A 150 5.96 16.71 6.93
CA ALA A 150 4.68 16.01 7.02
C ALA A 150 4.24 15.45 5.67
N VAL A 151 3.25 14.57 5.72
CA VAL A 151 2.41 14.18 4.57
C VAL A 151 1.05 14.80 4.74
N ARG A 152 0.51 15.35 3.65
CA ARG A 152 -0.87 15.87 3.57
C ARG A 152 -1.65 15.02 2.57
N PHE A 153 -2.88 14.69 2.91
CA PHE A 153 -3.79 14.01 1.99
C PHE A 153 -5.24 14.16 2.42
N ASP A 154 -6.14 13.91 1.48
CA ASP A 154 -7.57 13.82 1.75
C ASP A 154 -7.94 12.37 1.93
N TYR A 155 -8.88 12.08 2.84
CA TYR A 155 -9.35 10.73 3.04
C TYR A 155 -10.80 10.66 3.53
N SER A 156 -11.40 9.50 3.33
CA SER A 156 -12.65 9.09 3.96
C SER A 156 -12.55 7.64 4.41
N VAL A 157 -13.22 7.28 5.50
CA VAL A 157 -13.17 5.94 6.08
C VAL A 157 -14.56 5.40 6.34
N LYS A 158 -14.77 4.14 5.97
CA LYS A 158 -15.86 3.29 6.45
C LYS A 158 -15.27 2.13 7.22
N ALA A 159 -15.36 2.15 8.54
CA ALA A 159 -14.93 1.05 9.39
C ALA A 159 -16.00 -0.04 9.45
N ALA A 160 -15.61 -1.31 9.34
CA ALA A 160 -16.53 -2.44 9.42
C ALA A 160 -17.16 -2.63 10.80
N GLY A 161 -16.52 -2.13 11.86
CA GLY A 161 -17.04 -2.18 13.22
C GLY A 161 -16.94 -3.55 13.91
N SER A 162 -16.47 -4.60 13.23
CA SER A 162 -16.30 -5.93 13.81
C SER A 162 -15.31 -5.91 14.99
N PRO A 163 -15.62 -6.58 16.12
CA PRO A 163 -14.73 -6.67 17.27
C PRO A 163 -13.47 -7.48 16.99
N ASN A 164 -13.51 -8.39 16.02
CA ASN A 164 -12.41 -9.25 15.62
C ASN A 164 -12.18 -9.19 14.11
N ARG A 165 -10.96 -9.47 13.73
CA ARG A 165 -10.54 -9.72 12.34
C ARG A 165 -10.77 -11.18 11.97
N ILE A 166 -10.67 -11.49 10.70
CA ILE A 166 -10.61 -12.85 10.20
C ILE A 166 -9.32 -13.09 9.43
N LYS A 167 -8.83 -14.32 9.44
CA LYS A 167 -7.77 -14.79 8.56
C LYS A 167 -8.35 -15.81 7.60
N GLN A 168 -8.10 -15.62 6.29
CA GLN A 168 -8.57 -16.51 5.24
C GLN A 168 -7.52 -16.61 4.13
N THR A 169 -6.93 -17.79 3.95
CA THR A 169 -5.81 -18.03 3.03
C THR A 169 -6.09 -19.20 2.09
N GLY A 170 -6.94 -19.00 1.09
CA GLY A 170 -7.22 -20.01 0.07
C GLY A 170 -8.05 -21.18 0.59
N PHE A 171 -7.46 -22.37 0.70
CA PHE A 171 -8.15 -23.60 1.14
C PHE A 171 -8.31 -23.70 2.67
N SER A 172 -7.70 -22.80 3.43
CA SER A 172 -7.80 -22.84 4.89
C SER A 172 -9.21 -22.50 5.37
N LYS A 173 -9.62 -23.09 6.50
CA LYS A 173 -10.82 -22.66 7.21
C LYS A 173 -10.65 -21.22 7.67
N LYS A 174 -11.74 -20.45 7.64
CA LYS A 174 -11.78 -19.11 8.22
C LYS A 174 -11.42 -19.17 9.70
N GLN A 175 -10.45 -18.35 10.12
CA GLN A 175 -9.99 -18.24 11.50
C GLN A 175 -10.35 -16.86 12.05
N THR A 176 -10.77 -16.79 13.30
CA THR A 176 -10.94 -15.54 14.03
C THR A 176 -9.59 -15.09 14.57
N VAL A 177 -9.26 -13.81 14.35
CA VAL A 177 -8.07 -13.16 14.89
C VAL A 177 -8.52 -12.04 15.83
N PRO A 178 -8.17 -12.10 17.12
CA PRO A 178 -8.62 -11.12 18.11
C PRO A 178 -8.23 -9.66 17.75
N GLY A 179 -9.07 -8.74 18.16
CA GLY A 179 -8.85 -7.30 18.00
C GLY A 179 -9.45 -6.72 16.73
N ARG A 180 -9.89 -5.45 16.88
CA ARG A 180 -10.50 -4.68 15.78
C ARG A 180 -9.52 -4.41 14.68
N ASP A 181 -10.03 -4.38 13.46
CA ASP A 181 -9.30 -3.91 12.29
C ASP A 181 -9.48 -2.40 12.11
N TYR A 182 -8.50 -1.79 11.45
CA TYR A 182 -8.54 -0.40 11.03
C TYR A 182 -7.80 -0.23 9.71
N ALA A 183 -8.22 0.75 8.92
CA ALA A 183 -7.42 1.19 7.79
C ALA A 183 -6.19 1.96 8.29
N ILE A 184 -5.12 1.98 7.51
CA ILE A 184 -3.83 2.52 7.95
C ILE A 184 -3.13 3.27 6.82
N ALA A 185 -2.45 4.37 7.17
CA ALA A 185 -1.43 4.99 6.33
C ALA A 185 -0.08 4.90 7.05
N VAL A 186 0.95 4.46 6.33
CA VAL A 186 2.32 4.39 6.87
C VAL A 186 3.29 5.04 5.92
N LEU A 187 4.22 5.81 6.48
CA LEU A 187 5.38 6.33 5.75
C LEU A 187 6.65 5.98 6.51
N TYR A 188 7.62 5.42 5.78
CA TYR A 188 8.96 5.18 6.29
C TYR A 188 9.99 5.79 5.35
N LEU A 189 10.81 6.69 5.89
CA LEU A 189 12.03 7.13 5.22
C LEU A 189 13.15 6.20 5.65
N GLN A 190 13.90 5.67 4.69
CA GLN A 190 14.94 4.68 4.94
C GLN A 190 16.27 5.11 4.33
N LYS A 191 17.37 4.88 5.03
CA LYS A 191 18.73 4.85 4.49
C LYS A 191 19.04 3.40 4.15
N ARG A 192 18.86 3.01 2.87
CA ARG A 192 19.12 1.63 2.40
C ARG A 192 20.57 1.49 1.95
N THR A 193 21.12 0.30 2.18
CA THR A 193 22.42 -0.14 1.70
C THR A 193 22.30 -1.55 1.13
N GLU A 194 22.88 -1.79 -0.04
CA GLU A 194 22.96 -3.11 -0.66
C GLU A 194 24.40 -3.61 -0.59
N ASP A 195 24.59 -4.84 -0.13
CA ASP A 195 25.89 -5.49 -0.11
C ASP A 195 26.25 -6.15 -1.47
N LYS A 196 27.48 -6.62 -1.62
CA LYS A 196 27.96 -7.29 -2.85
C LYS A 196 27.14 -8.54 -3.21
N ALA A 197 26.54 -9.20 -2.25
CA ALA A 197 25.67 -10.36 -2.46
C ALA A 197 24.27 -9.96 -2.96
N GLY A 198 23.90 -8.68 -2.79
CA GLY A 198 22.60 -8.13 -3.16
C GLY A 198 21.58 -8.17 -2.03
N ASN A 199 22.03 -8.32 -0.77
CA ASN A 199 21.14 -8.17 0.39
C ASN A 199 20.92 -6.69 0.70
N ILE A 200 19.68 -6.33 1.04
CA ILE A 200 19.31 -4.96 1.37
C ILE A 200 19.10 -4.83 2.88
N THR A 201 19.88 -3.96 3.50
CA THR A 201 19.65 -3.48 4.87
C THR A 201 19.21 -2.03 4.86
N ALA A 202 18.53 -1.59 5.92
CA ALA A 202 18.09 -0.20 6.06
C ALA A 202 18.24 0.30 7.49
N LYS A 203 18.49 1.61 7.66
CA LYS A 203 18.25 2.33 8.91
C LYS A 203 17.01 3.21 8.72
N ARG A 204 16.11 3.20 9.71
CA ARG A 204 14.92 4.04 9.72
C ARG A 204 15.28 5.50 10.00
N VAL A 205 14.98 6.38 9.04
CA VAL A 205 15.24 7.83 9.13
C VAL A 205 14.04 8.59 9.63
N GLY A 206 12.87 8.26 9.11
CA GLY A 206 11.62 8.95 9.44
C GLY A 206 10.42 8.00 9.47
N THR A 207 9.44 8.30 10.31
CA THR A 207 8.25 7.47 10.53
C THR A 207 7.00 8.32 10.63
N MET A 208 5.95 7.97 9.90
CA MET A 208 4.58 8.42 10.11
C MET A 208 3.66 7.22 10.06
N VAL A 209 2.75 7.11 11.03
CA VAL A 209 1.70 6.08 11.06
C VAL A 209 0.40 6.74 11.48
N VAL A 210 -0.65 6.50 10.68
CA VAL A 210 -2.01 6.98 10.95
C VAL A 210 -2.95 5.78 10.97
N LYS A 211 -3.68 5.60 12.07
CA LYS A 211 -4.66 4.52 12.26
C LYS A 211 -6.07 5.08 12.11
N PHE A 212 -6.84 4.56 11.18
CA PHE A 212 -8.21 5.00 10.91
C PHE A 212 -9.22 4.01 11.50
N GLY A 213 -9.39 4.07 12.82
CA GLY A 213 -10.23 3.11 13.56
C GLY A 213 -11.72 3.39 13.56
N LYS A 214 -12.15 4.54 13.04
CA LYS A 214 -13.55 4.98 13.02
C LYS A 214 -13.94 5.51 11.64
N SER A 215 -15.22 5.37 11.29
CA SER A 215 -15.77 6.01 10.09
C SER A 215 -15.76 7.53 10.25
N THR A 216 -15.49 8.23 9.14
CA THR A 216 -15.40 9.71 9.14
C THR A 216 -16.73 10.41 8.86
N GLY A 217 -17.74 9.69 8.37
CA GLY A 217 -19.01 10.29 7.96
C GLY A 217 -18.94 11.17 6.70
N GLY A 218 -17.75 11.37 6.14
CA GLY A 218 -17.47 12.18 4.96
C GLY A 218 -15.98 12.33 4.74
N TRP A 219 -15.59 13.22 3.83
CA TRP A 219 -14.19 13.51 3.52
C TRP A 219 -13.55 14.41 4.59
N VAL A 220 -12.34 14.03 4.99
CA VAL A 220 -11.43 14.87 5.77
C VAL A 220 -10.40 15.41 4.78
N ASN A 221 -10.46 16.72 4.53
CA ASN A 221 -9.62 17.36 3.52
C ASN A 221 -8.35 17.96 4.15
N ASN A 222 -7.24 17.95 3.40
CA ASN A 222 -5.96 18.56 3.77
C ASN A 222 -5.42 18.07 5.13
N ALA A 223 -5.71 16.81 5.48
CA ALA A 223 -5.22 16.22 6.72
C ALA A 223 -3.70 16.08 6.68
N THR A 224 -3.03 16.74 7.61
CA THR A 224 -1.56 16.83 7.66
C THR A 224 -1.02 16.04 8.83
N TYR A 225 -0.12 15.10 8.54
CA TYR A 225 0.46 14.18 9.53
C TYR A 225 1.98 14.32 9.57
N LYS A 226 2.51 14.68 10.73
CA LYS A 226 3.93 14.91 10.96
C LYS A 226 4.75 13.64 10.76
N ILE A 227 5.92 13.77 10.14
CA ILE A 227 6.95 12.73 10.08
C ILE A 227 7.87 12.91 11.28
N MET A 228 8.03 11.87 12.08
CA MET A 228 8.95 11.82 13.20
C MET A 228 10.30 11.29 12.72
N TYR A 229 11.36 12.04 12.95
CA TYR A 229 12.72 11.71 12.51
C TYR A 229 13.57 11.10 13.64
N GLY A 230 14.50 10.24 13.26
CA GLY A 230 15.42 9.58 14.21
C GLY A 230 14.78 8.42 14.96
N ASP A 231 15.35 8.09 16.13
CA ASP A 231 14.83 7.05 17.03
C ASP A 231 13.62 7.56 17.81
N ILE A 232 12.46 7.02 17.50
CA ILE A 232 11.18 7.44 18.08
C ILE A 232 10.68 6.57 19.22
N ARG A 233 11.47 5.59 19.68
CA ARG A 233 11.01 4.62 20.71
C ARG A 233 10.58 5.27 22.02
N ASN A 234 11.16 6.42 22.35
CA ASN A 234 10.83 7.20 23.56
C ASN A 234 9.81 8.33 23.29
N THR A 235 9.24 8.41 22.08
CA THR A 235 8.25 9.43 21.73
C THR A 235 6.87 9.03 22.28
N PRO A 236 6.10 9.96 22.87
CA PRO A 236 4.73 9.69 23.28
C PRO A 236 3.89 9.15 22.14
N GLY A 237 3.14 8.06 22.40
CA GLY A 237 2.32 7.41 21.37
C GLY A 237 3.06 6.44 20.47
N TYR A 238 4.35 6.15 20.73
CA TYR A 238 5.05 5.08 20.03
C TYR A 238 4.35 3.73 20.20
N ASP A 239 4.12 3.04 19.09
CA ASP A 239 3.57 1.69 19.06
C ASP A 239 4.47 0.77 18.25
N ALA A 240 5.17 -0.12 18.94
CA ALA A 240 6.12 -1.04 18.33
C ALA A 240 5.50 -1.92 17.23
N SER A 241 4.20 -2.23 17.33
CA SER A 241 3.50 -3.09 16.37
C SER A 241 3.36 -2.48 14.97
N THR A 242 3.32 -1.13 14.89
CA THR A 242 3.14 -0.40 13.63
C THR A 242 4.29 0.57 13.32
N MET A 243 4.98 1.08 14.34
CA MET A 243 6.09 2.04 14.20
C MET A 243 7.47 1.39 14.35
N GLY A 244 7.55 0.17 14.88
CA GLY A 244 8.80 -0.56 15.07
C GLY A 244 9.54 -0.87 13.76
N LEU A 245 10.79 -1.29 13.89
CA LEU A 245 11.62 -1.69 12.75
C LEU A 245 11.02 -2.92 12.05
N ARG A 246 11.11 -2.95 10.72
CA ARG A 246 10.46 -3.94 9.88
C ARG A 246 11.48 -4.86 9.21
N HIS A 247 11.08 -6.14 9.04
CA HIS A 247 11.90 -7.15 8.37
C HIS A 247 11.11 -7.95 7.32
N THR A 248 9.87 -7.53 7.05
CA THR A 248 8.92 -8.26 6.20
C THR A 248 8.65 -7.59 4.86
N ASP A 249 9.24 -6.40 4.63
CA ASP A 249 9.13 -5.70 3.36
C ASP A 249 10.13 -6.25 2.36
N TYR A 250 9.77 -6.22 1.07
CA TYR A 250 10.61 -6.68 -0.01
C TYR A 250 10.87 -5.53 -0.98
N ALA A 251 12.05 -5.54 -1.60
CA ALA A 251 12.40 -4.65 -2.70
C ALA A 251 13.25 -5.39 -3.73
N ARG A 252 13.36 -4.85 -4.93
CA ARG A 252 14.30 -5.36 -5.94
C ARG A 252 15.68 -4.78 -5.69
N ASN A 253 16.66 -5.66 -5.63
CA ASN A 253 18.06 -5.27 -5.56
C ASN A 253 18.60 -4.85 -6.95
N SER A 254 19.85 -4.40 -7.02
CA SER A 254 20.53 -3.98 -8.26
C SER A 254 20.56 -5.06 -9.35
N LYS A 255 20.42 -6.35 -8.97
CA LYS A 255 20.35 -7.51 -9.86
C LYS A 255 18.92 -7.84 -10.29
N GLY A 256 17.92 -7.02 -9.94
CA GLY A 256 16.49 -7.24 -10.24
C GLY A 256 15.83 -8.35 -9.42
N LYS A 257 16.52 -8.92 -8.42
CA LYS A 257 15.99 -9.96 -7.55
C LYS A 257 15.22 -9.36 -6.39
N SER A 258 14.02 -9.90 -6.10
CA SER A 258 13.26 -9.54 -4.90
C SER A 258 13.95 -10.11 -3.66
N VAL A 259 14.29 -9.24 -2.72
CA VAL A 259 14.97 -9.58 -1.46
C VAL A 259 14.29 -8.86 -0.30
N PRO A 260 14.36 -9.41 0.93
CA PRO A 260 13.88 -8.69 2.12
C PRO A 260 14.67 -7.41 2.35
N VAL A 261 13.98 -6.34 2.71
CA VAL A 261 14.58 -5.13 3.27
C VAL A 261 14.61 -5.28 4.80
N LYS A 262 15.80 -5.48 5.35
CA LYS A 262 15.97 -5.66 6.80
C LYS A 262 16.31 -4.33 7.46
N GLU A 263 15.42 -3.79 8.25
CA GLU A 263 15.74 -2.62 9.08
C GLU A 263 16.58 -3.05 10.27
N ILE A 264 17.82 -2.58 10.33
CA ILE A 264 18.83 -2.98 11.34
C ILE A 264 19.00 -1.94 12.46
N GLY A 265 18.27 -0.85 12.42
CA GLY A 265 18.34 0.21 13.44
C GLY A 265 17.70 1.51 12.98
N TRP A 266 17.81 2.49 13.85
CA TRP A 266 17.40 3.87 13.61
C TRP A 266 18.60 4.67 13.13
N ALA A 267 18.37 5.61 12.24
CA ALA A 267 19.35 6.58 11.80
C ALA A 267 19.25 7.85 12.67
N ASP A 268 20.28 8.68 12.66
CA ASP A 268 20.21 10.00 13.27
C ASP A 268 19.15 10.88 12.59
N ALA A 269 18.54 11.77 13.37
CA ALA A 269 17.41 12.57 12.93
C ALA A 269 17.73 13.48 11.72
N ASP A 270 18.97 13.82 11.48
CA ASP A 270 19.48 14.65 10.36
C ASP A 270 19.89 13.82 9.13
N THR A 271 19.91 12.50 9.22
CA THR A 271 20.29 11.62 8.12
C THR A 271 19.44 11.85 6.87
N THR A 272 20.08 12.00 5.72
CA THR A 272 19.41 12.04 4.42
C THR A 272 18.95 10.64 4.03
N PRO A 273 17.64 10.42 3.77
CA PRO A 273 17.14 9.12 3.31
C PRO A 273 17.61 8.81 1.90
N THR A 274 17.52 7.56 1.50
CA THR A 274 17.70 7.12 0.12
C THR A 274 16.41 6.62 -0.50
N HIS A 275 15.43 6.24 0.33
CA HIS A 275 14.16 5.67 -0.11
C HIS A 275 12.99 6.18 0.73
N LEU A 276 11.85 6.32 0.06
CA LEU A 276 10.55 6.60 0.64
C LEU A 276 9.64 5.41 0.43
N MET A 277 9.10 4.87 1.51
CA MET A 277 7.96 3.97 1.51
C MET A 277 6.74 4.76 2.00
N LEU A 278 5.68 4.75 1.22
CA LEU A 278 4.37 5.29 1.61
C LEU A 278 3.32 4.29 1.17
N GLN A 279 2.47 3.89 2.09
CA GLN A 279 1.39 2.93 1.84
C GLN A 279 0.11 3.38 2.52
N PHE A 280 -1.00 3.21 1.82
CA PHE A 280 -2.36 3.27 2.36
C PHE A 280 -2.99 1.89 2.23
N SER A 281 -3.67 1.42 3.26
CA SER A 281 -4.33 0.12 3.23
C SER A 281 -5.67 0.16 3.96
N SER A 282 -6.66 -0.56 3.43
CA SER A 282 -7.97 -0.72 4.07
C SER A 282 -7.95 -1.63 5.31
N SER A 283 -6.81 -2.29 5.60
CA SER A 283 -6.61 -3.14 6.78
C SER A 283 -5.15 -3.07 7.26
N HIS A 284 -4.94 -3.13 8.58
CA HIS A 284 -3.60 -3.21 9.18
C HIS A 284 -3.12 -4.64 9.39
N GLY A 285 -3.96 -5.64 9.18
CA GLY A 285 -3.71 -7.02 9.59
C GLY A 285 -2.62 -7.75 8.79
N GLY A 286 -2.05 -7.12 7.77
CA GLY A 286 -1.11 -7.76 6.86
C GLY A 286 -1.82 -8.68 5.85
N ALA A 287 -1.06 -9.60 5.26
CA ALA A 287 -1.60 -10.49 4.24
C ALA A 287 -2.68 -11.42 4.82
N TYR A 288 -3.86 -11.41 4.17
CA TYR A 288 -4.98 -12.33 4.43
C TYR A 288 -5.67 -12.18 5.79
N ILE A 289 -5.40 -11.10 6.54
CA ILE A 289 -6.02 -10.81 7.84
C ILE A 289 -6.67 -9.44 7.77
N GLY A 290 -7.96 -9.35 8.18
CA GLY A 290 -8.67 -8.08 8.18
C GLY A 290 -10.15 -8.22 8.51
N SER A 291 -10.89 -7.14 8.37
CA SER A 291 -12.35 -7.11 8.53
C SER A 291 -13.03 -6.75 7.22
N VAL A 292 -13.86 -7.65 6.72
CA VAL A 292 -14.64 -7.44 5.50
C VAL A 292 -15.53 -6.20 5.67
N GLY A 293 -15.49 -5.31 4.67
CA GLY A 293 -16.24 -4.06 4.66
C GLY A 293 -15.45 -2.83 5.09
N ASN A 294 -14.25 -2.98 5.68
CA ASN A 294 -13.36 -1.84 5.86
C ASN A 294 -13.04 -1.22 4.51
N THR A 295 -13.20 0.10 4.41
CA THR A 295 -12.91 0.86 3.20
C THR A 295 -12.19 2.15 3.56
N LEU A 296 -11.15 2.48 2.79
CA LEU A 296 -10.44 3.74 2.86
C LEU A 296 -10.45 4.38 1.47
N TRP A 297 -10.88 5.64 1.39
CA TRP A 297 -10.70 6.47 0.21
C TRP A 297 -9.53 7.42 0.44
N VAL A 298 -8.71 7.61 -0.58
CA VAL A 298 -7.50 8.47 -0.53
C VAL A 298 -7.44 9.34 -1.78
N ASP A 299 -7.04 10.59 -1.58
CA ASP A 299 -6.86 11.56 -2.65
C ASP A 299 -5.84 12.65 -2.26
N ASN A 300 -5.36 13.43 -3.23
CA ASN A 300 -4.52 14.62 -3.04
C ASN A 300 -3.32 14.40 -2.10
N VAL A 301 -2.51 13.39 -2.41
CA VAL A 301 -1.33 13.06 -1.57
C VAL A 301 -0.16 13.99 -1.89
N GLU A 302 0.33 14.70 -0.88
CA GLU A 302 1.33 15.74 -0.97
C GLU A 302 2.38 15.62 0.14
N MET A 303 3.59 16.11 -0.13
CA MET A 303 4.66 16.27 0.86
C MET A 303 4.74 17.74 1.32
N VAL A 304 4.90 17.95 2.61
CA VAL A 304 5.01 19.27 3.25
C VAL A 304 6.43 19.48 3.76
N TYR A 305 7.08 20.56 3.35
CA TYR A 305 8.48 20.91 3.69
C TYR A 305 8.57 22.14 4.57
#